data_6f85de1f77500199e3f300c8a4d4d0a6
#
_entry.id   6f85de1f77500199e3f300c8a4d4d0a6
#
_cell.length_a   1.000
_cell.length_b   1.000
_cell.length_c   1.000
_cell.angle_alpha   90.00
_cell.angle_beta   90.00
_cell.angle_gamma   90.00
#
_symmetry.space_group_name_H-M   'P 1'
#
loop_
_entity.id
_entity.type
_entity.pdbx_description
1 polymer ?
#
loop_
_entity_poly.entity_id
_entity_poly.type
_entity_poly.pdbx_seq_one_letter_code
_entity_poly.pdbx_strand_id
1 'polypeptide(L)'
;MNYTFTLRTIYPYLGTLWSAAWLTLSLSVLAIVISLVIGAGVALMRRSHSKPLRFFGAAYVEVMRNTPLLVILYIVYFAGPNIGIRLSSFTAALIGLSLNSAGYMAEILRAGLIAISHGQIDAAQAQGFSAWQAFRYIIIPQVLRTIYAPLGNQVIAVILASSLASAVAVDEVASWMETVGSTSFRFFETFVVAAVVYLVLCQAVNLARIGIGRALFRQHAVAR
;
A
#
# COMPACT_ATOMS: atom_id res chain seq x y z
N MET A 1 -38.32 9.81 16.84
CA MET A 1 -37.76 10.66 15.75
C MET A 1 -37.67 9.80 14.52
N ASN A 2 -38.44 10.12 13.45
CA ASN A 2 -38.29 9.39 12.20
C ASN A 2 -37.11 9.94 11.43
N TYR A 3 -36.01 9.19 11.39
CA TYR A 3 -34.82 9.54 10.59
C TYR A 3 -35.18 9.38 9.09
N THR A 4 -34.94 10.43 8.30
CA THR A 4 -35.10 10.39 6.84
C THR A 4 -33.75 10.58 6.18
N PHE A 5 -33.31 9.61 5.39
CA PHE A 5 -32.09 9.71 4.59
C PHE A 5 -32.23 10.81 3.53
N THR A 6 -31.33 11.77 3.51
CA THR A 6 -31.33 12.84 2.50
C THR A 6 -29.92 13.34 2.22
N LEU A 7 -29.53 13.34 0.95
CA LEU A 7 -28.25 13.88 0.51
C LEU A 7 -28.25 15.41 0.33
N ARG A 8 -29.45 16.04 0.33
CA ARG A 8 -29.59 17.48 0.04
C ARG A 8 -28.76 18.35 0.99
N THR A 9 -28.65 17.95 2.26
CA THR A 9 -27.93 18.71 3.29
C THR A 9 -26.41 18.68 3.09
N ILE A 10 -25.88 17.64 2.43
CA ILE A 10 -24.44 17.49 2.19
C ILE A 10 -23.99 18.00 0.81
N TYR A 11 -24.91 18.35 -0.10
CA TYR A 11 -24.57 18.90 -1.42
C TYR A 11 -23.57 20.07 -1.39
N PRO A 12 -23.69 21.05 -0.47
CA PRO A 12 -22.75 22.16 -0.40
C PRO A 12 -21.30 21.74 -0.16
N TYR A 13 -21.09 20.56 0.45
CA TYR A 13 -19.77 20.03 0.81
C TYR A 13 -19.15 19.08 -0.23
N LEU A 14 -19.89 18.70 -1.30
CA LEU A 14 -19.37 17.80 -2.33
C LEU A 14 -18.18 18.38 -3.08
N GLY A 15 -18.06 19.71 -3.18
CA GLY A 15 -16.90 20.36 -3.77
C GLY A 15 -15.58 20.05 -3.04
N THR A 16 -15.63 19.94 -1.71
CA THR A 16 -14.47 19.61 -0.88
C THR A 16 -14.16 18.11 -0.86
N LEU A 17 -15.12 17.26 -1.20
CA LEU A 17 -14.93 15.82 -1.34
C LEU A 17 -13.92 15.47 -2.44
N TRP A 18 -13.90 16.24 -3.54
CA TRP A 18 -12.95 16.01 -4.63
C TRP A 18 -11.50 16.23 -4.16
N SER A 19 -11.24 17.31 -3.41
CA SER A 19 -9.91 17.57 -2.85
C SER A 19 -9.50 16.51 -1.82
N ALA A 20 -10.43 16.05 -0.99
CA ALA A 20 -10.20 14.96 -0.05
C ALA A 20 -9.87 13.63 -0.77
N ALA A 21 -10.62 13.28 -1.82
CA ALA A 21 -10.36 12.09 -2.64
C ALA A 21 -9.01 12.15 -3.36
N TRP A 22 -8.64 13.34 -3.86
CA TRP A 22 -7.32 13.57 -4.45
C TRP A 22 -6.19 13.41 -3.44
N LEU A 23 -6.39 13.89 -2.20
CA LEU A 23 -5.42 13.75 -1.13
C LEU A 23 -5.25 12.28 -0.70
N THR A 24 -6.36 11.54 -0.56
CA THR A 24 -6.34 10.08 -0.33
C THR A 24 -5.53 9.35 -1.41
N LEU A 25 -5.80 9.67 -2.68
CA LEU A 25 -5.13 9.03 -3.81
C LEU A 25 -3.63 9.37 -3.84
N SER A 26 -3.27 10.65 -3.69
CA SER A 26 -1.88 11.10 -3.72
C SER A 26 -1.07 10.53 -2.56
N LEU A 27 -1.60 10.54 -1.34
CA LEU A 27 -0.99 9.92 -0.16
C LEU A 27 -0.74 8.43 -0.40
N SER A 28 -1.77 7.72 -0.90
CA SER A 28 -1.69 6.28 -1.15
C SER A 28 -0.66 5.94 -2.23
N VAL A 29 -0.66 6.65 -3.37
CA VAL A 29 0.28 6.41 -4.47
C VAL A 29 1.71 6.65 -4.03
N LEU A 30 1.98 7.77 -3.34
CA LEU A 30 3.31 8.07 -2.82
C LEU A 30 3.76 7.01 -1.80
N ALA A 31 2.87 6.62 -0.87
CA ALA A 31 3.17 5.59 0.11
C ALA A 31 3.47 4.23 -0.54
N ILE A 32 2.73 3.84 -1.59
CA ILE A 32 2.97 2.60 -2.34
C ILE A 32 4.34 2.62 -3.00
N VAL A 33 4.70 3.72 -3.68
CA VAL A 33 6.00 3.84 -4.35
C VAL A 33 7.15 3.74 -3.34
N ILE A 34 7.07 4.51 -2.25
CA ILE A 34 8.09 4.52 -1.21
C ILE A 34 8.17 3.13 -0.52
N SER A 35 7.03 2.54 -0.18
CA SER A 35 6.99 1.23 0.47
C SER A 35 7.54 0.12 -0.43
N LEU A 36 7.35 0.19 -1.74
CA LEU A 36 7.92 -0.77 -2.68
C LEU A 36 9.45 -0.68 -2.72
N VAL A 37 10.00 0.53 -2.74
CA VAL A 37 11.46 0.75 -2.72
C VAL A 37 12.08 0.26 -1.41
N ILE A 38 11.53 0.69 -0.28
CA ILE A 38 12.01 0.25 1.05
C ILE A 38 11.83 -1.27 1.21
N GLY A 39 10.65 -1.79 0.84
CA GLY A 39 10.34 -3.22 0.92
C GLY A 39 11.26 -4.08 0.07
N ALA A 40 11.65 -3.62 -1.12
CA ALA A 40 12.63 -4.31 -1.95
C ALA A 40 14.00 -4.36 -1.27
N GLY A 41 14.46 -3.24 -0.69
CA GLY A 41 15.70 -3.19 0.09
C GLY A 41 15.68 -4.16 1.27
N VAL A 42 14.59 -4.16 2.05
CA VAL A 42 14.41 -5.06 3.20
C VAL A 42 14.34 -6.53 2.76
N ALA A 43 13.67 -6.84 1.65
CA ALA A 43 13.63 -8.20 1.10
C ALA A 43 15.04 -8.70 0.71
N LEU A 44 15.87 -7.84 0.14
CA LEU A 44 17.27 -8.15 -0.17
C LEU A 44 18.11 -8.33 1.11
N MET A 45 17.94 -7.47 2.13
CA MET A 45 18.61 -7.64 3.42
C MET A 45 18.30 -9.02 4.03
N ARG A 46 17.04 -9.47 3.99
CA ARG A 46 16.60 -10.77 4.51
C ARG A 46 17.16 -11.97 3.74
N ARG A 47 17.64 -11.77 2.52
CA ARG A 47 18.34 -12.80 1.71
C ARG A 47 19.85 -12.70 1.77
N SER A 48 20.40 -11.72 2.47
CA SER A 48 21.83 -11.52 2.58
C SER A 48 22.52 -12.68 3.30
N HIS A 49 23.74 -13.01 2.87
CA HIS A 49 24.64 -13.92 3.60
C HIS A 49 25.10 -13.32 4.93
N SER A 50 25.10 -11.99 5.07
CA SER A 50 25.44 -11.29 6.32
C SER A 50 24.37 -11.51 7.38
N LYS A 51 24.74 -12.14 8.49
CA LYS A 51 23.84 -12.38 9.64
C LYS A 51 23.24 -11.09 10.20
N PRO A 52 24.01 -9.99 10.42
CA PRO A 52 23.44 -8.73 10.88
C PRO A 52 22.38 -8.16 9.93
N LEU A 53 22.65 -8.09 8.62
CA LEU A 53 21.69 -7.56 7.66
C LEU A 53 20.40 -8.38 7.66
N ARG A 54 20.51 -9.69 7.71
CA ARG A 54 19.35 -10.58 7.77
C ARG A 54 18.55 -10.37 9.05
N PHE A 55 19.22 -10.17 10.18
CA PHE A 55 18.58 -9.91 11.47
C PHE A 55 17.81 -8.57 11.45
N PHE A 56 18.45 -7.47 11.03
CA PHE A 56 17.79 -6.17 10.97
C PHE A 56 16.62 -6.16 9.98
N GLY A 57 16.75 -6.80 8.82
CA GLY A 57 15.65 -6.94 7.88
C GLY A 57 14.48 -7.76 8.42
N ALA A 58 14.76 -8.81 9.20
CA ALA A 58 13.71 -9.61 9.85
C ALA A 58 13.03 -8.83 10.99
N ALA A 59 13.81 -8.16 11.85
CA ALA A 59 13.30 -7.34 12.94
C ALA A 59 12.42 -6.20 12.44
N TYR A 60 12.83 -5.52 11.36
CA TYR A 60 12.01 -4.48 10.72
C TYR A 60 10.64 -5.01 10.29
N VAL A 61 10.62 -6.12 9.56
CA VAL A 61 9.36 -6.72 9.08
C VAL A 61 8.46 -7.12 10.26
N GLU A 62 9.04 -7.73 11.29
CA GLU A 62 8.31 -8.16 12.48
C GLU A 62 7.69 -6.97 13.22
N VAL A 63 8.47 -5.92 13.45
CA VAL A 63 7.98 -4.70 14.13
C VAL A 63 6.89 -4.02 13.30
N MET A 64 7.12 -3.79 12.00
CA MET A 64 6.17 -3.03 11.18
C MET A 64 4.86 -3.76 10.92
N ARG A 65 4.86 -5.08 10.84
CA ARG A 65 3.65 -5.88 10.61
C ARG A 65 2.86 -6.20 11.86
N ASN A 66 3.51 -6.23 13.02
CA ASN A 66 2.86 -6.54 14.29
C ASN A 66 2.53 -5.30 15.14
N THR A 67 2.87 -4.08 14.64
CA THR A 67 2.47 -2.82 15.25
C THR A 67 1.27 -2.25 14.49
N PRO A 68 0.17 -1.87 15.16
CA PRO A 68 -0.96 -1.22 14.53
C PRO A 68 -0.52 0.07 13.79
N LEU A 69 -0.98 0.25 12.55
CA LEU A 69 -0.63 1.43 11.76
C LEU A 69 -0.93 2.74 12.50
N LEU A 70 -2.08 2.83 13.19
CA LEU A 70 -2.45 4.03 13.95
C LEU A 70 -1.39 4.41 15.00
N VAL A 71 -0.82 3.41 15.68
CA VAL A 71 0.26 3.64 16.67
C VAL A 71 1.51 4.20 15.98
N ILE A 72 1.86 3.66 14.82
CA ILE A 72 3.00 4.15 14.02
C ILE A 72 2.76 5.61 13.60
N LEU A 73 1.56 5.93 13.12
CA LEU A 73 1.18 7.30 12.74
C LEU A 73 1.31 8.26 13.92
N TYR A 74 0.81 7.88 15.09
CA TYR A 74 0.92 8.69 16.31
C TYR A 74 2.37 8.90 16.74
N ILE A 75 3.19 7.86 16.71
CA ILE A 75 4.62 8.00 17.04
C ILE A 75 5.29 8.98 16.09
N VAL A 76 5.10 8.84 14.78
CA VAL A 76 5.73 9.71 13.78
C VAL A 76 5.26 11.16 13.92
N TYR A 77 3.96 11.38 14.14
CA TYR A 77 3.37 12.71 14.19
C TYR A 77 3.63 13.42 15.53
N PHE A 78 3.40 12.76 16.66
CA PHE A 78 3.46 13.38 17.98
C PHE A 78 4.83 13.28 18.65
N ALA A 79 5.65 12.28 18.35
CA ALA A 79 6.99 12.18 18.93
C ALA A 79 8.00 13.11 18.24
N GLY A 80 7.80 13.43 16.95
CA GLY A 80 8.69 14.32 16.19
C GLY A 80 8.99 15.65 16.87
N PRO A 81 8.00 16.43 17.29
CA PRO A 81 8.20 17.71 17.98
C PRO A 81 9.06 17.62 19.25
N ASN A 82 8.99 16.50 19.98
CA ASN A 82 9.77 16.31 21.22
C ASN A 82 11.28 16.16 20.95
N ILE A 83 11.65 15.82 19.72
CA ILE A 83 13.05 15.71 19.28
C ILE A 83 13.43 16.83 18.30
N GLY A 84 12.61 17.90 18.24
CA GLY A 84 12.87 19.07 17.39
C GLY A 84 12.47 18.91 15.93
N ILE A 85 11.83 17.81 15.52
CA ILE A 85 11.39 17.56 14.14
C ILE A 85 9.90 17.83 14.03
N ARG A 86 9.52 18.92 13.36
CA ARG A 86 8.11 19.25 13.08
C ARG A 86 7.76 18.84 11.65
N LEU A 87 6.96 17.80 11.53
CA LEU A 87 6.46 17.31 10.25
C LEU A 87 5.04 17.86 10.00
N SER A 88 4.71 18.13 8.74
CA SER A 88 3.31 18.34 8.37
C SER A 88 2.51 17.04 8.56
N SER A 89 1.20 17.15 8.78
CA SER A 89 0.27 16.01 8.89
C SER A 89 0.44 15.04 7.74
N PHE A 90 0.46 15.55 6.50
CA PHE A 90 0.66 14.76 5.29
C PHE A 90 2.01 14.02 5.29
N THR A 91 3.10 14.70 5.64
CA THR A 91 4.44 14.08 5.65
C THR A 91 4.55 13.00 6.72
N ALA A 92 4.00 13.24 7.91
CA ALA A 92 4.00 12.26 8.98
C ALA A 92 3.17 11.02 8.60
N ALA A 93 1.97 11.23 8.02
CA ALA A 93 1.13 10.14 7.51
C ALA A 93 1.83 9.36 6.39
N LEU A 94 2.47 10.06 5.44
CA LEU A 94 3.23 9.45 4.36
C LEU A 94 4.36 8.55 4.88
N ILE A 95 5.14 9.04 5.85
CA ILE A 95 6.22 8.25 6.46
C ILE A 95 5.65 7.03 7.18
N GLY A 96 4.67 7.20 8.07
CA GLY A 96 4.10 6.11 8.84
C GLY A 96 3.48 5.02 7.96
N LEU A 97 2.66 5.42 6.98
CA LEU A 97 2.02 4.53 6.03
C LEU A 97 3.05 3.80 5.14
N SER A 98 4.09 4.51 4.68
CA SER A 98 5.15 3.92 3.86
C SER A 98 5.97 2.91 4.64
N LEU A 99 6.39 3.22 5.87
CA LEU A 99 7.17 2.31 6.70
C LEU A 99 6.38 1.05 7.05
N ASN A 100 5.13 1.20 7.47
CA ASN A 100 4.27 0.04 7.77
C ASN A 100 4.08 -0.84 6.52
N SER A 101 3.70 -0.25 5.40
CA SER A 101 3.45 -0.98 4.15
C SER A 101 4.71 -1.62 3.58
N ALA A 102 5.89 -1.05 3.80
CA ALA A 102 7.16 -1.63 3.36
C ALA A 102 7.45 -2.98 4.04
N GLY A 103 7.01 -3.20 5.26
CA GLY A 103 7.09 -4.50 5.92
C GLY A 103 6.30 -5.58 5.16
N TYR A 104 5.10 -5.26 4.72
CA TYR A 104 4.27 -6.17 3.90
C TYR A 104 4.84 -6.37 2.50
N MET A 105 5.29 -5.28 1.84
CA MET A 105 5.94 -5.35 0.52
C MET A 105 7.19 -6.23 0.56
N ALA A 106 8.01 -6.10 1.60
CA ALA A 106 9.22 -6.93 1.78
C ALA A 106 8.88 -8.43 1.84
N GLU A 107 7.83 -8.79 2.55
CA GLU A 107 7.41 -10.19 2.67
C GLU A 107 6.84 -10.74 1.37
N ILE A 108 6.01 -9.95 0.66
CA ILE A 108 5.48 -10.33 -0.66
C ILE A 108 6.62 -10.58 -1.65
N LEU A 109 7.60 -9.66 -1.72
CA LEU A 109 8.76 -9.79 -2.61
C LEU A 109 9.62 -11.00 -2.22
N ARG A 110 9.88 -11.20 -0.93
CA ARG A 110 10.63 -12.36 -0.43
C ARG A 110 9.94 -13.67 -0.75
N ALA A 111 8.63 -13.76 -0.53
CA ALA A 111 7.83 -14.96 -0.84
C ALA A 111 7.88 -15.30 -2.33
N GLY A 112 7.77 -14.30 -3.20
CA GLY A 112 7.91 -14.49 -4.65
C GLY A 112 9.26 -15.05 -5.06
N LEU A 113 10.35 -14.56 -4.44
CA LEU A 113 11.70 -15.05 -4.71
C LEU A 113 11.94 -16.49 -4.20
N ILE A 114 11.29 -16.90 -3.11
CA ILE A 114 11.40 -18.26 -2.55
C ILE A 114 10.56 -19.27 -3.36
N ALA A 115 9.49 -18.82 -3.99
CA ALA A 115 8.62 -19.68 -4.79
C ALA A 115 9.30 -20.28 -6.03
N ILE A 116 10.47 -19.76 -6.44
CA ILE A 116 11.23 -20.29 -7.56
C ILE A 116 12.03 -21.51 -7.11
N SER A 117 11.82 -22.65 -7.74
CA SER A 117 12.54 -23.89 -7.42
C SER A 117 14.01 -23.80 -7.80
N HIS A 118 14.88 -24.38 -6.97
CA HIS A 118 16.32 -24.46 -7.24
C HIS A 118 16.61 -25.17 -8.57
N GLY A 119 15.83 -26.20 -8.93
CA GLY A 119 16.01 -26.92 -10.18
C GLY A 119 15.88 -26.06 -11.45
N GLN A 120 15.13 -24.95 -11.40
CA GLN A 120 15.07 -24.01 -12.53
C GLN A 120 16.38 -23.20 -12.65
N ILE A 121 17.01 -22.89 -11.54
CA ILE A 121 18.29 -22.18 -11.51
C ILE A 121 19.40 -23.12 -12.03
N ASP A 122 19.39 -24.37 -11.57
CA ASP A 122 20.35 -25.40 -12.00
C ASP A 122 20.20 -25.72 -13.50
N ALA A 123 18.97 -25.83 -13.98
CA ALA A 123 18.69 -26.03 -15.40
C ALA A 123 19.16 -24.86 -16.27
N ALA A 124 19.01 -23.62 -15.80
CA ALA A 124 19.51 -22.43 -16.47
C ALA A 124 21.04 -22.46 -16.57
N GLN A 125 21.72 -22.82 -15.48
CA GLN A 125 23.19 -22.94 -15.45
C GLN A 125 23.68 -24.07 -16.39
N ALA A 126 22.98 -25.18 -16.41
CA ALA A 126 23.30 -26.29 -17.32
C ALA A 126 23.16 -25.92 -18.81
N GLN A 127 22.28 -24.96 -19.13
CA GLN A 127 22.11 -24.38 -20.47
C GLN A 127 23.13 -23.24 -20.77
N GLY A 128 24.07 -22.97 -19.87
CA GLY A 128 25.11 -21.94 -20.07
C GLY A 128 24.67 -20.52 -19.74
N PHE A 129 23.51 -20.31 -19.09
CA PHE A 129 23.11 -18.97 -18.65
C PHE A 129 24.04 -18.47 -17.55
N SER A 130 24.51 -17.22 -17.67
CA SER A 130 25.14 -16.56 -16.55
C SER A 130 24.12 -16.29 -15.43
N ALA A 131 24.58 -16.04 -14.20
CA ALA A 131 23.72 -15.74 -13.07
C ALA A 131 22.78 -14.56 -13.35
N TRP A 132 23.27 -13.52 -14.04
CA TRP A 132 22.45 -12.37 -14.46
C TRP A 132 21.41 -12.72 -15.52
N GLN A 133 21.78 -13.56 -16.49
CA GLN A 133 20.83 -14.03 -17.52
C GLN A 133 19.74 -14.90 -16.91
N ALA A 134 20.10 -15.84 -16.03
CA ALA A 134 19.14 -16.64 -15.29
C ALA A 134 18.19 -15.77 -14.45
N PHE A 135 18.73 -14.77 -13.73
CA PHE A 135 17.95 -13.85 -12.94
C PHE A 135 16.98 -13.02 -13.82
N ARG A 136 17.49 -12.43 -14.92
CA ARG A 136 16.71 -11.52 -15.77
C ARG A 136 15.63 -12.23 -16.61
N TYR A 137 15.97 -13.40 -17.17
CA TYR A 137 15.12 -14.05 -18.15
C TYR A 137 14.27 -15.20 -17.57
N ILE A 138 14.66 -15.79 -16.45
CA ILE A 138 13.96 -16.93 -15.85
C ILE A 138 13.33 -16.55 -14.52
N ILE A 139 14.10 -16.00 -13.57
CA ILE A 139 13.63 -15.76 -12.21
C ILE A 139 12.66 -14.57 -12.17
N ILE A 140 13.05 -13.40 -12.65
CA ILE A 140 12.22 -12.17 -12.57
C ILE A 140 10.84 -12.35 -13.20
N PRO A 141 10.68 -12.90 -14.41
CA PRO A 141 9.35 -13.05 -14.99
C PRO A 141 8.41 -13.96 -14.18
N GLN A 142 8.96 -14.98 -13.55
CA GLN A 142 8.19 -15.90 -12.71
C GLN A 142 7.83 -15.26 -11.36
N VAL A 143 8.79 -14.58 -10.73
CA VAL A 143 8.56 -13.82 -9.49
C VAL A 143 7.46 -12.81 -9.70
N LEU A 144 7.54 -11.99 -10.77
CA LEU A 144 6.52 -10.97 -11.06
C LEU A 144 5.12 -11.57 -11.19
N ARG A 145 4.98 -12.74 -11.82
CA ARG A 145 3.69 -13.43 -11.89
C ARG A 145 3.19 -13.86 -10.52
N THR A 146 4.07 -14.45 -9.71
CA THR A 146 3.74 -14.96 -8.38
C THR A 146 3.30 -13.84 -7.44
N ILE A 147 4.00 -12.70 -7.45
CA ILE A 147 3.72 -11.57 -6.55
C ILE A 147 2.64 -10.62 -7.07
N TYR A 148 2.21 -10.74 -8.34
CA TYR A 148 1.30 -9.78 -8.97
C TYR A 148 -0.01 -9.61 -8.21
N ALA A 149 -0.67 -10.71 -7.86
CA ALA A 149 -1.92 -10.68 -7.13
C ALA A 149 -1.74 -10.19 -5.67
N PRO A 150 -0.77 -10.71 -4.88
CA PRO A 150 -0.46 -10.16 -3.56
C PRO A 150 -0.11 -8.68 -3.55
N LEU A 151 0.68 -8.19 -4.51
CA LEU A 151 0.99 -6.77 -4.64
C LEU A 151 -0.26 -5.94 -4.91
N GLY A 152 -1.11 -6.40 -5.81
CA GLY A 152 -2.37 -5.72 -6.09
C GLY A 152 -3.29 -5.62 -4.87
N ASN A 153 -3.36 -6.66 -4.07
CA ASN A 153 -4.12 -6.65 -2.81
C ASN A 153 -3.49 -5.68 -1.79
N GLN A 154 -2.16 -5.63 -1.72
CA GLN A 154 -1.45 -4.69 -0.84
C GLN A 154 -1.68 -3.22 -1.25
N VAL A 155 -1.73 -2.92 -2.55
CA VAL A 155 -2.07 -1.58 -3.06
C VAL A 155 -3.46 -1.15 -2.57
N ILE A 156 -4.47 -2.03 -2.67
CA ILE A 156 -5.82 -1.75 -2.16
C ILE A 156 -5.80 -1.57 -0.64
N ALA A 157 -5.05 -2.40 0.08
CA ALA A 157 -4.93 -2.29 1.53
C ALA A 157 -4.33 -0.94 1.96
N VAL A 158 -3.35 -0.39 1.21
CA VAL A 158 -2.76 0.94 1.47
C VAL A 158 -3.79 2.05 1.27
N ILE A 159 -4.62 1.97 0.22
CA ILE A 159 -5.68 2.96 -0.03
C ILE A 159 -6.70 2.95 1.13
N LEU A 160 -7.12 1.78 1.59
CA LEU A 160 -8.04 1.68 2.72
C LEU A 160 -7.39 2.13 4.03
N ALA A 161 -6.12 1.79 4.25
CA ALA A 161 -5.36 2.17 5.44
C ALA A 161 -5.06 3.67 5.50
N SER A 162 -5.06 4.38 4.35
CA SER A 162 -4.87 5.84 4.34
C SER A 162 -5.96 6.60 5.11
N SER A 163 -7.14 6.00 5.31
CA SER A 163 -8.20 6.55 6.16
C SER A 163 -7.75 6.84 7.60
N LEU A 164 -6.78 6.07 8.11
CA LEU A 164 -6.22 6.31 9.44
C LEU A 164 -5.37 7.59 9.51
N ALA A 165 -5.03 8.20 8.38
CA ALA A 165 -4.31 9.47 8.35
C ALA A 165 -5.19 10.64 8.84
N SER A 166 -6.52 10.51 8.86
CA SER A 166 -7.43 11.47 9.49
C SER A 166 -7.10 11.68 10.98
N ALA A 167 -6.66 10.64 11.66
CA ALA A 167 -6.28 10.69 13.08
C ALA A 167 -5.04 11.56 13.37
N VAL A 168 -4.25 11.90 12.35
CA VAL A 168 -3.12 12.83 12.42
C VAL A 168 -3.36 14.09 11.58
N ALA A 169 -4.63 14.49 11.48
CA ALA A 169 -5.10 15.71 10.83
C ALA A 169 -4.73 15.85 9.34
N VAL A 170 -4.83 14.75 8.59
CA VAL A 170 -4.81 14.79 7.12
C VAL A 170 -6.25 14.91 6.61
N ASP A 171 -6.53 15.93 5.80
CA ASP A 171 -7.89 16.22 5.29
C ASP A 171 -8.27 15.34 4.09
N GLU A 172 -8.15 14.02 4.27
CA GLU A 172 -8.51 12.99 3.31
C GLU A 172 -10.01 12.59 3.46
N VAL A 173 -10.47 11.57 2.71
CA VAL A 173 -11.91 11.22 2.64
C VAL A 173 -12.51 10.87 4.01
N ALA A 174 -11.79 10.21 4.93
CA ALA A 174 -12.33 9.91 6.27
C ALA A 174 -12.41 11.17 7.12
N SER A 175 -11.43 12.09 7.04
CA SER A 175 -11.51 13.40 7.68
C SER A 175 -12.69 14.23 7.14
N TRP A 176 -12.91 14.22 5.82
CA TRP A 176 -14.08 14.85 5.21
C TRP A 176 -15.39 14.29 5.78
N MET A 177 -15.48 12.98 5.86
CA MET A 177 -16.66 12.27 6.40
C MET A 177 -16.98 12.71 7.83
N GLU A 178 -15.99 12.78 8.71
CA GLU A 178 -16.13 13.20 10.10
C GLU A 178 -16.51 14.69 10.22
N THR A 179 -15.82 15.55 9.47
CA THR A 179 -16.01 17.01 9.51
C THR A 179 -17.39 17.38 8.98
N VAL A 180 -17.78 16.87 7.83
CA VAL A 180 -19.10 17.16 7.25
C VAL A 180 -20.21 16.49 8.06
N GLY A 181 -19.97 15.28 8.58
CA GLY A 181 -20.91 14.59 9.46
C GLY A 181 -21.24 15.39 10.72
N SER A 182 -20.21 15.93 11.38
CA SER A 182 -20.34 16.76 12.59
C SER A 182 -21.03 18.11 12.30
N THR A 183 -20.66 18.77 11.19
CA THR A 183 -21.21 20.09 10.82
C THR A 183 -22.67 20.00 10.37
N SER A 184 -23.03 18.95 9.60
CA SER A 184 -24.37 18.78 9.05
C SER A 184 -25.30 17.96 9.96
N PHE A 185 -24.75 17.29 11.00
CA PHE A 185 -25.43 16.29 11.82
C PHE A 185 -26.01 15.12 11.00
N ARG A 186 -25.34 14.79 9.87
CA ARG A 186 -25.73 13.74 8.91
C ARG A 186 -24.64 12.67 8.74
N PHE A 187 -24.23 12.08 9.84
CA PHE A 187 -23.16 11.08 9.84
C PHE A 187 -23.44 9.87 8.94
N PHE A 188 -24.67 9.38 8.92
CA PHE A 188 -24.99 8.21 8.11
C PHE A 188 -24.83 8.49 6.61
N GLU A 189 -25.30 9.63 6.15
CA GLU A 189 -25.16 10.06 4.75
C GLU A 189 -23.69 10.25 4.36
N THR A 190 -22.90 10.89 5.23
CA THR A 190 -21.46 11.10 4.95
C THR A 190 -20.69 9.79 4.97
N PHE A 191 -21.04 8.83 5.82
CA PHE A 191 -20.46 7.50 5.84
C PHE A 191 -20.75 6.74 4.55
N VAL A 192 -21.98 6.79 4.05
CA VAL A 192 -22.36 6.17 2.78
C VAL A 192 -21.57 6.80 1.62
N VAL A 193 -21.47 8.13 1.57
CA VAL A 193 -20.69 8.82 0.53
C VAL A 193 -19.23 8.46 0.59
N ALA A 194 -18.60 8.49 1.76
CA ALA A 194 -17.20 8.10 1.93
C ALA A 194 -16.95 6.64 1.52
N ALA A 195 -17.85 5.73 1.92
CA ALA A 195 -17.76 4.32 1.52
C ALA A 195 -17.83 4.14 0.00
N VAL A 196 -18.70 4.89 -0.68
CA VAL A 196 -18.80 4.89 -2.15
C VAL A 196 -17.51 5.42 -2.77
N VAL A 197 -16.92 6.49 -2.25
CA VAL A 197 -15.65 7.05 -2.76
C VAL A 197 -14.51 6.03 -2.61
N TYR A 198 -14.34 5.41 -1.44
CA TYR A 198 -13.33 4.37 -1.26
C TYR A 198 -13.56 3.17 -2.17
N LEU A 199 -14.82 2.74 -2.34
CA LEU A 199 -15.18 1.66 -3.26
C LEU A 199 -14.77 2.01 -4.70
N VAL A 200 -15.08 3.22 -5.16
CA VAL A 200 -14.71 3.68 -6.52
C VAL A 200 -13.20 3.73 -6.69
N LEU A 201 -12.46 4.29 -5.73
CA LEU A 201 -11.00 4.33 -5.76
C LEU A 201 -10.38 2.93 -5.81
N CYS A 202 -10.83 2.02 -4.95
CA CYS A 202 -10.36 0.64 -4.92
C CYS A 202 -10.71 -0.12 -6.21
N GLN A 203 -11.93 0.06 -6.75
CA GLN A 203 -12.33 -0.58 -8.00
C GLN A 203 -11.57 -0.02 -9.21
N ALA A 204 -11.30 1.27 -9.27
CA ALA A 204 -10.49 1.86 -10.33
C ALA A 204 -9.08 1.24 -10.35
N VAL A 205 -8.45 1.11 -9.18
CA VAL A 205 -7.14 0.45 -9.04
C VAL A 205 -7.20 -1.03 -9.40
N ASN A 206 -8.26 -1.74 -8.98
CA ASN A 206 -8.44 -3.16 -9.30
C ASN A 206 -8.63 -3.38 -10.81
N LEU A 207 -9.41 -2.54 -11.48
CA LEU A 207 -9.59 -2.59 -12.93
C LEU A 207 -8.29 -2.28 -13.67
N ALA A 208 -7.55 -1.26 -13.23
CA ALA A 208 -6.22 -0.95 -13.78
C ALA A 208 -5.27 -2.15 -13.62
N ARG A 209 -5.24 -2.76 -12.44
CA ARG A 209 -4.46 -3.98 -12.19
C ARG A 209 -4.85 -5.12 -13.15
N ILE A 210 -6.14 -5.39 -13.33
CA ILE A 210 -6.61 -6.45 -14.24
C ILE A 210 -6.16 -6.14 -15.68
N GLY A 211 -6.29 -4.88 -16.11
CA GLY A 211 -5.84 -4.44 -17.45
C GLY A 211 -4.33 -4.63 -17.66
N ILE A 212 -3.53 -4.16 -16.71
CA ILE A 212 -2.07 -4.32 -16.72
C ILE A 212 -1.68 -5.82 -16.71
N GLY A 213 -2.33 -6.61 -15.86
CA GLY A 213 -2.06 -8.05 -15.77
C GLY A 213 -2.35 -8.79 -17.09
N ARG A 214 -3.46 -8.46 -17.75
CA ARG A 214 -3.78 -9.00 -19.07
C ARG A 214 -2.74 -8.60 -20.13
N ALA A 215 -2.27 -7.36 -20.12
CA ALA A 215 -1.26 -6.89 -21.04
C ALA A 215 0.11 -7.57 -20.82
N LEU A 216 0.55 -7.67 -19.55
CA LEU A 216 1.86 -8.22 -19.21
C LEU A 216 1.96 -9.74 -19.36
N PHE A 217 0.86 -10.48 -19.09
CA PHE A 217 0.87 -11.95 -19.04
C PHE A 217 0.09 -12.63 -20.17
N ARG A 218 -0.33 -11.88 -21.20
CA ARG A 218 -1.17 -12.34 -22.31
C ARG A 218 -0.56 -13.48 -23.13
N GLN A 219 0.76 -13.60 -23.20
CA GLN A 219 1.46 -14.56 -24.07
C GLN A 219 1.44 -16.02 -23.56
N HIS A 220 0.89 -16.31 -22.38
CA HIS A 220 0.92 -17.64 -21.79
C HIS A 220 -0.46 -18.26 -21.56
N ALA A 221 -1.53 -17.64 -22.05
CA ALA A 221 -2.90 -18.18 -22.00
C ALA A 221 -3.22 -19.11 -23.21
N VAL A 222 -2.32 -19.23 -24.18
CA VAL A 222 -2.52 -19.99 -25.42
C VAL A 222 -1.98 -21.43 -25.33
N ALA A 223 -1.35 -21.81 -24.20
CA ALA A 223 -0.77 -23.15 -24.01
C ALA A 223 -1.50 -23.94 -22.91
N ARG A 224 -2.86 -23.99 -22.99
CA ARG A 224 -3.68 -24.98 -22.27
C ARG A 224 -4.71 -25.55 -23.20
#